data_00eb43fa17c610e67820014943845bfb
#
_entry.id   00eb43fa17c610e67820014943845bfb
#
_cell.length_a   1.000
_cell.length_b   1.000
_cell.length_c   1.000
_cell.angle_alpha   90.00
_cell.angle_beta   90.00
_cell.angle_gamma   90.00
#
_symmetry.space_group_name_H-M   'P 1'
#
loop_
_entity.id
_entity.type
_entity.pdbx_description
1 polymer ?
#
loop_
_entity_poly.entity_id
_entity_poly.type
_entity_poly.pdbx_seq_one_letter_code
_entity_poly.pdbx_strand_id
1 'polypeptide(L)'
;MAACGSAQGASQAIFRLAAQEGWNLLSSAYGIREAVHNVPALGDAAIAEWKRIESKLIRIRDELVFDWPVVSVPAKDRPILFSAAASADVLLTLDKKDFGSLMVHGFYGLPILKPGHFLERERHAGRLQEKTI
;
A
#
# COMPACT_ATOMS: atom_id res chain seq x y z
N MET A 1 4.13 -2.25 6.43
CA MET A 1 5.02 -3.08 7.27
C MET A 1 6.09 -3.82 6.49
N ALA A 2 5.80 -4.31 5.28
CA ALA A 2 6.81 -4.99 4.47
C ALA A 2 8.07 -4.14 4.23
N ALA A 3 7.91 -2.83 4.03
CA ALA A 3 9.05 -1.92 3.84
C ALA A 3 9.94 -1.81 5.07
N CYS A 4 9.38 -2.05 6.27
CA CYS A 4 10.16 -2.03 7.52
C CYS A 4 10.93 -3.33 7.73
N GLY A 5 10.47 -4.42 7.12
CA GLY A 5 11.06 -5.75 7.31
C GLY A 5 12.16 -6.11 6.30
N SER A 6 12.28 -5.37 5.19
CA SER A 6 13.26 -5.66 4.15
C SER A 6 13.69 -4.41 3.41
N ALA A 7 14.96 -4.05 3.54
CA ALA A 7 15.53 -2.90 2.84
C ALA A 7 15.64 -3.12 1.33
N GLN A 8 15.54 -4.37 0.86
CA GLN A 8 15.74 -4.73 -0.55
C GLN A 8 14.44 -5.16 -1.24
N GLY A 9 13.33 -5.18 -0.52
CA GLY A 9 12.06 -5.60 -1.07
C GLY A 9 11.41 -4.54 -1.97
N ALA A 10 10.39 -4.98 -2.72
CA ALA A 10 9.64 -4.11 -3.63
C ALA A 10 8.95 -2.97 -2.89
N SER A 11 8.43 -3.22 -1.68
CA SER A 11 7.80 -2.17 -0.88
C SER A 11 8.79 -1.05 -0.54
N GLN A 12 10.01 -1.40 -0.16
CA GLN A 12 11.04 -0.42 0.14
C GLN A 12 11.46 0.35 -1.12
N ALA A 13 11.53 -0.33 -2.26
CA ALA A 13 11.84 0.32 -3.54
C ALA A 13 10.80 1.39 -3.88
N ILE A 14 9.53 1.16 -3.61
CA ILE A 14 8.48 2.14 -3.85
C ILE A 14 8.71 3.40 -3.01
N PHE A 15 9.03 3.27 -1.73
CA PHE A 15 9.35 4.42 -0.88
C PHE A 15 10.58 5.16 -1.39
N ARG A 16 11.59 4.42 -1.84
CA ARG A 16 12.82 5.02 -2.34
C ARG A 16 12.62 5.80 -3.64
N LEU A 17 11.74 5.32 -4.50
CA LEU A 17 11.51 5.91 -5.82
C LEU A 17 10.42 6.99 -5.83
N ALA A 18 9.62 7.09 -4.78
CA ALA A 18 8.42 7.91 -4.80
C ALA A 18 8.68 9.38 -5.16
N ALA A 19 9.69 9.99 -4.57
CA ALA A 19 10.01 11.40 -4.85
C ALA A 19 10.44 11.59 -6.32
N GLN A 20 11.27 10.71 -6.81
CA GLN A 20 11.79 10.76 -8.19
C GLN A 20 10.67 10.58 -9.20
N GLU A 21 9.74 9.67 -8.94
CA GLU A 21 8.66 9.33 -9.87
C GLU A 21 7.41 10.16 -9.68
N GLY A 22 7.39 11.03 -8.69
CA GLY A 22 6.23 11.87 -8.41
C GLY A 22 5.04 11.11 -7.82
N TRP A 23 5.28 9.97 -7.18
CA TRP A 23 4.22 9.21 -6.52
C TRP A 23 3.87 9.81 -5.18
N ASN A 24 2.58 10.00 -4.94
CA ASN A 24 2.06 10.35 -3.62
C ASN A 24 1.72 9.07 -2.88
N LEU A 25 2.42 8.80 -1.80
CA LEU A 25 2.22 7.60 -0.99
C LEU A 25 1.22 7.90 0.11
N LEU A 26 0.06 7.28 0.02
CA LEU A 26 -1.06 7.54 0.91
C LEU A 26 -1.24 6.40 1.91
N SER A 27 -1.65 6.72 3.11
CA SER A 27 -2.16 5.73 4.05
C SER A 27 -3.34 6.30 4.80
N SER A 28 -4.38 5.46 4.98
CA SER A 28 -5.50 5.83 5.84
C SER A 28 -5.04 5.94 7.29
N ALA A 29 -5.78 6.67 8.10
CA ALA A 29 -5.50 6.76 9.54
C ALA A 29 -5.51 5.36 10.18
N TYR A 30 -6.44 4.51 9.76
CA TYR A 30 -6.50 3.12 10.20
C TYR A 30 -5.20 2.36 9.87
N GLY A 31 -4.70 2.48 8.64
CA GLY A 31 -3.47 1.82 8.22
C GLY A 31 -2.25 2.26 9.03
N ILE A 32 -2.17 3.54 9.35
CA ILE A 32 -1.09 4.06 10.19
C ILE A 32 -1.20 3.49 11.62
N ARG A 33 -2.40 3.45 12.19
CA ARG A 33 -2.60 2.85 13.53
C ARG A 33 -2.22 1.38 13.56
N GLU A 34 -2.57 0.63 12.52
CA GLU A 34 -2.19 -0.78 12.40
C GLU A 34 -0.67 -0.93 12.38
N ALA A 35 0.04 -0.09 11.62
CA ALA A 35 1.49 -0.14 11.55
C ALA A 35 2.12 0.22 12.91
N VAL A 36 1.67 1.28 13.55
CA VAL A 36 2.17 1.68 14.88
C VAL A 36 1.99 0.55 15.90
N HIS A 37 0.88 -0.17 15.81
CA HIS A 37 0.61 -1.29 16.73
C HIS A 37 1.50 -2.50 16.44
N ASN A 38 1.74 -2.82 15.17
CA ASN A 38 2.37 -4.08 14.76
C ASN A 38 3.89 -3.98 14.52
N VAL A 39 4.41 -2.83 14.13
CA VAL A 39 5.84 -2.67 13.83
C VAL A 39 6.76 -3.01 15.02
N PRO A 40 6.43 -2.66 16.28
CA PRO A 40 7.29 -3.02 17.41
C PRO A 40 7.60 -4.50 17.53
N ALA A 41 6.71 -5.38 17.08
CA ALA A 41 6.93 -6.82 17.09
C ALA A 41 8.03 -7.27 16.12
N LEU A 42 8.42 -6.42 15.16
CA LEU A 42 9.45 -6.70 14.17
C LEU A 42 10.86 -6.31 14.64
N GLY A 43 10.98 -5.64 15.79
CA GLY A 43 12.26 -5.28 16.39
C GLY A 43 12.64 -3.81 16.22
N ASP A 44 13.78 -3.42 16.83
CA ASP A 44 14.21 -2.02 16.90
C ASP A 44 14.54 -1.43 15.52
N ALA A 45 15.13 -2.22 14.65
CA ALA A 45 15.44 -1.75 13.29
C ALA A 45 14.17 -1.39 12.52
N ALA A 46 13.11 -2.19 12.69
CA ALA A 46 11.83 -1.92 12.04
C ALA A 46 11.17 -0.65 12.62
N ILE A 47 11.30 -0.41 13.90
CA ILE A 47 10.78 0.80 14.55
C ILE A 47 11.46 2.05 13.97
N ALA A 48 12.78 2.02 13.85
CA ALA A 48 13.53 3.13 13.27
C ALA A 48 13.14 3.37 11.80
N GLU A 49 13.01 2.31 11.03
CA GLU A 49 12.62 2.39 9.62
C GLU A 49 11.18 2.90 9.48
N TRP A 50 10.28 2.49 10.37
CA TRP A 50 8.90 2.98 10.36
C TRP A 50 8.83 4.50 10.54
N LYS A 51 9.62 5.06 11.45
CA LYS A 51 9.65 6.50 11.64
C LYS A 51 10.04 7.24 10.35
N ARG A 52 11.01 6.69 9.64
CA ARG A 52 11.44 7.25 8.35
C ARG A 52 10.36 7.15 7.29
N ILE A 53 9.70 5.99 7.20
CA ILE A 53 8.61 5.74 6.24
C ILE A 53 7.40 6.60 6.55
N GLU A 54 7.00 6.68 7.81
CA GLU A 54 5.84 7.46 8.24
C GLU A 54 5.95 8.92 7.81
N SER A 55 7.16 9.48 7.88
CA SER A 55 7.38 10.87 7.47
C SER A 55 7.12 11.10 5.98
N LYS A 56 7.15 10.05 5.17
CA LYS A 56 6.91 10.13 3.71
C LYS A 56 5.47 9.84 3.33
N LEU A 57 4.65 9.37 4.27
CA LEU A 57 3.26 9.04 4.00
C LEU A 57 2.37 10.26 4.15
N ILE A 58 1.43 10.38 3.22
CA ILE A 58 0.35 11.35 3.31
C ILE A 58 -0.82 10.65 4.00
N ARG A 59 -1.21 11.15 5.17
CA ARG A 59 -2.32 10.58 5.93
C ARG A 59 -3.64 11.03 5.32
N ILE A 60 -4.50 10.08 4.99
CA ILE A 60 -5.86 10.37 4.51
C ILE A 60 -6.88 9.89 5.53
N ARG A 61 -8.08 10.48 5.47
CA ARG A 61 -9.17 10.13 6.37
C ARG A 61 -9.69 8.74 6.07
N ASP A 62 -10.07 8.01 7.11
CA ASP A 62 -10.74 6.72 6.96
C ASP A 62 -12.12 6.92 6.33
N GLU A 63 -12.43 6.10 5.34
CA GLU A 63 -13.76 5.98 4.78
C GLU A 63 -14.36 4.66 5.28
N LEU A 64 -15.48 4.75 5.96
CA LEU A 64 -16.11 3.59 6.60
C LEU A 64 -17.36 3.10 5.88
N VAL A 65 -17.82 3.85 4.89
CA VAL A 65 -19.03 3.56 4.12
C VAL A 65 -18.72 3.60 2.64
N PHE A 66 -19.31 2.68 1.89
CA PHE A 66 -19.20 2.64 0.45
C PHE A 66 -20.56 2.32 -0.14
N ASP A 67 -20.99 3.11 -1.14
CA ASP A 67 -22.37 3.03 -1.67
C ASP A 67 -22.64 1.81 -2.56
N TRP A 68 -21.59 1.11 -2.97
CA TRP A 68 -21.71 -0.06 -3.86
C TRP A 68 -21.44 -1.36 -3.12
N PRO A 69 -21.98 -2.50 -3.60
CA PRO A 69 -21.81 -3.77 -2.91
C PRO A 69 -20.34 -4.20 -2.72
N VAL A 70 -20.02 -4.73 -1.53
CA VAL A 70 -18.72 -5.29 -1.19
C VAL A 70 -18.93 -6.66 -0.59
N VAL A 71 -18.53 -7.71 -1.27
CA VAL A 71 -18.88 -9.08 -0.88
C VAL A 71 -17.72 -9.96 -0.46
N SER A 72 -16.48 -9.62 -0.82
CA SER A 72 -15.35 -10.54 -0.68
C SER A 72 -14.26 -10.09 0.27
N VAL A 73 -14.39 -8.92 0.91
CA VAL A 73 -13.38 -8.38 1.80
C VAL A 73 -13.87 -8.42 3.25
N PRO A 74 -13.07 -8.99 4.17
CA PRO A 74 -13.43 -8.96 5.59
C PRO A 74 -13.68 -7.55 6.10
N ALA A 75 -14.61 -7.42 7.05
CA ALA A 75 -15.00 -6.11 7.58
C ALA A 75 -13.81 -5.33 8.15
N LYS A 76 -12.82 -6.01 8.71
CA LYS A 76 -11.62 -5.37 9.28
C LYS A 76 -10.77 -4.65 8.23
N ASP A 77 -10.84 -5.08 6.96
CA ASP A 77 -10.03 -4.53 5.86
C ASP A 77 -10.78 -3.51 5.01
N ARG A 78 -12.09 -3.35 5.23
CA ARG A 78 -12.92 -2.41 4.47
C ARG A 78 -12.49 -0.96 4.61
N PRO A 79 -12.07 -0.47 5.78
CA PRO A 79 -11.58 0.90 5.89
C PRO A 79 -10.40 1.19 4.97
N ILE A 80 -9.48 0.24 4.81
CA ILE A 80 -8.35 0.37 3.91
C ILE A 80 -8.84 0.45 2.46
N LEU A 81 -9.72 -0.47 2.07
CA LEU A 81 -10.25 -0.55 0.72
C LEU A 81 -11.06 0.71 0.36
N PHE A 82 -11.94 1.14 1.25
CA PHE A 82 -12.80 2.29 1.00
C PHE A 82 -12.00 3.60 0.94
N SER A 83 -11.01 3.75 1.80
CA SER A 83 -10.14 4.92 1.78
C SER A 83 -9.34 4.99 0.48
N ALA A 84 -8.83 3.86 0.02
CA ALA A 84 -8.12 3.79 -1.26
C ALA A 84 -9.05 4.09 -2.43
N ALA A 85 -10.27 3.54 -2.43
CA ALA A 85 -11.24 3.81 -3.48
C ALA A 85 -11.62 5.28 -3.56
N ALA A 86 -11.65 5.98 -2.43
CA ALA A 86 -11.99 7.39 -2.37
C ALA A 86 -10.85 8.31 -2.80
N SER A 87 -9.61 7.90 -2.59
CA SER A 87 -8.48 8.86 -2.65
C SER A 87 -7.28 8.41 -3.46
N ALA A 88 -7.18 7.13 -3.85
CA ALA A 88 -5.99 6.60 -4.49
C ALA A 88 -6.25 6.15 -5.93
N ASP A 89 -5.18 6.09 -6.71
CA ASP A 89 -5.21 5.54 -8.07
C ASP A 89 -4.92 4.04 -8.09
N VAL A 90 -4.24 3.54 -7.08
CA VAL A 90 -3.87 2.13 -6.92
C VAL A 90 -3.80 1.81 -5.44
N LEU A 91 -4.27 0.63 -5.06
CA LEU A 91 -4.04 0.08 -3.72
C LEU A 91 -2.94 -0.98 -3.79
N LEU A 92 -1.92 -0.82 -2.96
CA LEU A 92 -0.83 -1.79 -2.85
C LEU A 92 -0.97 -2.60 -1.57
N THR A 93 -0.94 -3.92 -1.69
CA THR A 93 -1.05 -4.81 -0.54
C THR A 93 -0.29 -6.11 -0.79
N LEU A 94 0.23 -6.71 0.27
CA LEU A 94 0.77 -8.07 0.25
C LEU A 94 -0.26 -9.10 0.69
N ASP A 95 -1.44 -8.66 1.13
CA ASP A 95 -2.47 -9.53 1.67
C ASP A 95 -3.27 -10.21 0.55
N LYS A 96 -2.70 -11.30 0.04
CA LYS A 96 -3.33 -12.12 -0.99
C LYS A 96 -4.55 -12.86 -0.47
N LYS A 97 -4.56 -13.19 0.83
CA LYS A 97 -5.65 -13.94 1.44
C LYS A 97 -6.96 -13.15 1.41
N ASP A 98 -6.92 -11.90 1.85
CA ASP A 98 -8.12 -11.09 1.97
C ASP A 98 -8.45 -10.31 0.69
N PHE A 99 -7.45 -9.94 -0.10
CA PHE A 99 -7.63 -9.13 -1.31
C PHE A 99 -7.44 -9.90 -2.61
N GLY A 100 -7.06 -11.19 -2.57
CA GLY A 100 -6.66 -11.92 -3.76
C GLY A 100 -7.70 -11.96 -4.87
N SER A 101 -8.98 -12.10 -4.53
CA SER A 101 -10.06 -12.11 -5.52
C SER A 101 -10.21 -10.76 -6.22
N LEU A 102 -9.94 -9.66 -5.51
CA LEU A 102 -10.01 -8.32 -6.07
C LEU A 102 -8.76 -7.96 -6.89
N MET A 103 -7.66 -8.67 -6.69
CA MET A 103 -6.44 -8.43 -7.49
C MET A 103 -6.63 -8.78 -8.96
N VAL A 104 -7.58 -9.66 -9.29
CA VAL A 104 -7.84 -10.07 -10.67
C VAL A 104 -8.55 -8.97 -11.45
N HIS A 105 -9.58 -8.37 -10.86
CA HIS A 105 -10.46 -7.42 -11.56
C HIS A 105 -10.41 -6.00 -10.99
N GLY A 106 -9.75 -5.79 -9.86
CA GLY A 106 -9.78 -4.53 -9.15
C GLY A 106 -11.09 -4.32 -8.37
N PHE A 107 -11.24 -3.13 -7.82
CA PHE A 107 -12.42 -2.75 -7.06
C PHE A 107 -12.98 -1.45 -7.63
N TYR A 108 -14.04 -1.56 -8.43
CA TYR A 108 -14.70 -0.41 -9.08
C TYR A 108 -13.69 0.54 -9.76
N GLY A 109 -12.82 -0.04 -10.60
CA GLY A 109 -11.82 0.72 -11.34
C GLY A 109 -10.52 0.98 -10.58
N LEU A 110 -10.43 0.67 -9.30
CA LEU A 110 -9.21 0.77 -8.52
C LEU A 110 -8.39 -0.51 -8.68
N PRO A 111 -7.21 -0.48 -9.32
CA PRO A 111 -6.32 -1.65 -9.35
C PRO A 111 -5.83 -1.97 -7.94
N ILE A 112 -5.75 -3.26 -7.63
CA ILE A 112 -5.21 -3.77 -6.36
C ILE A 112 -4.06 -4.69 -6.71
N LEU A 113 -2.85 -4.30 -6.34
CA LEU A 113 -1.63 -4.94 -6.79
C LEU A 113 -0.68 -5.21 -5.61
N LYS A 114 0.15 -6.22 -5.77
CA LYS A 114 1.34 -6.34 -4.92
C LYS A 114 2.36 -5.28 -5.32
N PRO A 115 3.20 -4.82 -4.39
CA PRO A 115 4.24 -3.83 -4.71
C PRO A 115 5.13 -4.22 -5.89
N GLY A 116 5.56 -5.48 -5.96
CA GLY A 116 6.38 -5.96 -7.07
C GLY A 116 5.67 -5.89 -8.41
N HIS A 117 4.39 -6.25 -8.45
CA HIS A 117 3.58 -6.17 -9.67
C HIS A 117 3.35 -4.73 -10.11
N PHE A 118 3.21 -3.81 -9.17
CA PHE A 118 3.13 -2.39 -9.48
C PHE A 118 4.39 -1.90 -10.21
N LEU A 119 5.56 -2.24 -9.67
CA LEU A 119 6.84 -1.85 -10.30
C LEU A 119 6.98 -2.45 -11.70
N GLU A 120 6.62 -3.71 -11.88
CA GLU A 120 6.62 -4.34 -13.21
C GLU A 120 5.69 -3.61 -14.17
N ARG A 121 4.49 -3.29 -13.72
CA ARG A 121 3.53 -2.54 -14.54
C ARG A 121 4.09 -1.19 -14.99
N GLU A 122 4.75 -0.48 -14.10
CA GLU A 122 5.34 0.82 -14.42
C GLU A 122 6.51 0.68 -15.40
N ARG A 123 7.32 -0.38 -15.29
CA ARG A 123 8.38 -0.67 -16.26
C ARG A 123 7.83 -1.00 -17.63
N HIS A 124 6.83 -1.88 -17.70
CA HIS A 124 6.20 -2.26 -18.98
C HIS A 124 5.55 -1.08 -19.67
N ALA A 125 5.01 -0.14 -18.92
CA ALA A 125 4.41 1.07 -19.47
C ALA A 125 5.45 2.13 -19.87
N GLY A 126 6.73 1.89 -19.60
CA GLY A 126 7.81 2.85 -19.92
C GLY A 126 7.90 4.00 -18.93
N ARG A 127 7.19 3.96 -17.83
CA ARG A 127 7.22 5.03 -16.82
C ARG A 127 8.34 4.87 -15.81
N LEU A 128 8.86 3.66 -15.65
CA LEU A 128 9.96 3.38 -14.74
C LEU A 128 11.10 2.75 -15.53
N GLN A 129 12.22 3.46 -15.65
CA GLN A 129 13.38 3.05 -16.43
C GLN A 129 14.35 2.19 -15.61
N GLU A 130 14.39 2.43 -14.33
CA GLU A 130 15.38 1.82 -13.44
C GLU A 130 14.98 0.40 -13.04
N LYS A 131 15.97 -0.50 -13.03
CA LYS A 131 15.78 -1.81 -12.40
C LYS A 131 16.02 -1.65 -10.91
N THR A 132 14.99 -1.81 -10.12
CA THR A 132 14.99 -1.41 -8.72
C THR A 132 15.35 -2.51 -7.75
N ILE A 133 15.64 -3.69 -8.21
CA ILE A 133 15.93 -4.80 -7.30
C ILE A 133 17.25 -5.43 -7.63
#